data_7385a99dc108922681db1eae9bc07d9d
#
_entry.id   7385a99dc108922681db1eae9bc07d9d
#
_cell.length_a   1.000
_cell.length_b   1.000
_cell.length_c   1.000
_cell.angle_alpha   90.00
_cell.angle_beta   90.00
_cell.angle_gamma   90.00
#
_symmetry.space_group_name_H-M   'P 1'
#
loop_
_entity.id
_entity.type
_entity.pdbx_description
1 polymer ?
#
loop_
_entity_poly.entity_id
_entity_poly.type
_entity_poly.pdbx_seq_one_letter_code
_entity_poly.pdbx_strand_id
1 'polypeptide(L)'
;MDDSSTAAVSSILQRDFSRMPLKLDHSSRPLWISPDDGHIILEGFNALAEQAQDFLIAITEPVSRPTHVHEYKLTPYSLYAAVSVGLEPEDIIEVLNRLSKVPVPKPVFDFIREYTMSFGKIKLVLKQNRYFVESSHPEILQLLLRDPIIGDSRIRPTESADRDEHRQAQGAEQPPKDGEQDLFSAVIGVYDADELDEDDAVHSFEIREEEIERVKRRCNDLGFPMLEEYDFRNDKLNPDLDIDLKPITHIRPYQEKSLAKMFGNSRARSGIIVLPCGAGKTLVGITAACTIKKSCLVLCTSS
;
A
#
# COMPACT_ATOMS: atom_id res chain seq x y z
N MET A 1 27.47 14.01 12.82
CA MET A 1 28.24 13.34 11.78
C MET A 1 28.78 12.07 12.40
N ASP A 2 28.17 11.15 12.34
CA ASP A 2 27.68 9.91 11.71
C ASP A 2 28.32 8.69 12.35
N ASP A 3 27.91 8.43 13.64
CA ASP A 3 28.27 7.17 14.33
C ASP A 3 27.44 5.97 13.83
N SER A 4 26.32 6.22 13.14
CA SER A 4 25.42 5.16 12.68
C SER A 4 25.93 4.38 11.45
N SER A 5 26.65 5.04 10.55
CA SER A 5 27.17 4.37 9.34
C SER A 5 28.38 3.49 9.62
N THR A 6 29.24 3.89 10.57
CA THR A 6 30.39 3.10 11.02
C THR A 6 29.96 1.86 11.82
N ALA A 7 28.88 1.95 12.59
CA ALA A 7 28.34 0.81 13.34
C ALA A 7 27.75 -0.26 12.42
N ALA A 8 27.06 0.14 11.33
CA ALA A 8 26.50 -0.80 10.35
C ALA A 8 27.59 -1.57 9.60
N VAL A 9 28.62 -0.87 9.12
CA VAL A 9 29.76 -1.50 8.41
C VAL A 9 30.54 -2.45 9.34
N SER A 10 30.71 -2.07 10.62
CA SER A 10 31.41 -2.92 11.58
C SER A 10 30.62 -4.19 11.92
N SER A 11 29.29 -4.15 11.89
CA SER A 11 28.44 -5.33 12.17
C SER A 11 28.50 -6.36 11.05
N ILE A 12 28.57 -5.92 9.78
CA ILE A 12 28.69 -6.81 8.62
C ILE A 12 30.07 -7.49 8.61
N LEU A 13 31.13 -6.76 8.97
CA LEU A 13 32.50 -7.29 9.00
C LEU A 13 32.76 -8.22 10.20
N GLN A 14 31.91 -8.20 11.23
CA GLN A 14 32.04 -9.08 12.40
C GLN A 14 31.36 -10.46 12.24
N ARG A 15 30.54 -10.67 11.17
CA ARG A 15 29.84 -11.93 10.93
C ARG A 15 30.66 -12.81 9.96
N ASP A 16 30.88 -14.05 10.35
CA ASP A 16 31.56 -15.04 9.51
C ASP A 16 30.56 -15.75 8.61
N PHE A 17 30.53 -15.36 7.34
CA PHE A 17 29.72 -15.97 6.29
C PHE A 17 30.47 -17.04 5.44
N SER A 18 31.69 -17.40 5.82
CA SER A 18 32.55 -18.33 5.07
C SER A 18 31.95 -19.75 4.90
N ARG A 19 30.99 -20.11 5.76
CA ARG A 19 30.32 -21.41 5.73
C ARG A 19 29.04 -21.46 4.92
N MET A 20 28.64 -20.35 4.29
CA MET A 20 27.43 -20.36 3.46
C MET A 20 27.63 -21.20 2.19
N PRO A 21 26.66 -22.07 1.84
CA PRO A 21 26.76 -22.88 0.64
C PRO A 21 26.63 -22.00 -0.61
N LEU A 22 27.68 -21.95 -1.41
CA LEU A 22 27.65 -21.27 -2.70
C LEU A 22 27.08 -22.21 -3.77
N LYS A 23 26.34 -21.62 -4.72
CA LYS A 23 25.89 -22.36 -5.92
C LYS A 23 27.06 -22.68 -6.82
N LEU A 24 26.95 -23.75 -7.62
CA LEU A 24 28.03 -24.21 -8.51
C LEU A 24 28.47 -23.15 -9.53
N ASP A 25 27.53 -22.31 -9.96
CA ASP A 25 27.71 -21.22 -10.92
C ASP A 25 27.81 -19.82 -10.25
N HIS A 26 28.18 -19.78 -8.97
CA HIS A 26 28.25 -18.54 -8.18
C HIS A 26 29.12 -17.44 -8.81
N SER A 27 30.17 -17.81 -9.52
CA SER A 27 31.10 -16.85 -10.16
C SER A 27 30.41 -15.98 -11.24
N SER A 28 29.39 -16.50 -11.90
CA SER A 28 28.60 -15.77 -12.91
C SER A 28 27.45 -14.95 -12.34
N ARG A 29 27.13 -15.10 -11.05
CA ARG A 29 26.00 -14.45 -10.40
C ARG A 29 26.42 -13.17 -9.68
N PRO A 30 25.68 -12.06 -9.83
CA PRO A 30 26.09 -10.77 -9.29
C PRO A 30 25.74 -10.54 -7.82
N LEU A 31 24.78 -11.28 -7.23
CA LEU A 31 24.22 -10.95 -5.91
C LEU A 31 24.70 -11.90 -4.82
N TRP A 32 24.97 -11.32 -3.66
CA TRP A 32 25.07 -12.02 -2.40
C TRP A 32 23.98 -11.54 -1.45
N ILE A 33 23.28 -12.44 -0.77
CA ILE A 33 22.14 -12.13 0.12
C ILE A 33 22.53 -12.53 1.54
N SER A 34 22.44 -11.56 2.47
CA SER A 34 22.64 -11.80 3.91
C SER A 34 21.47 -12.62 4.47
N PRO A 35 21.77 -13.66 5.29
CA PRO A 35 20.72 -14.51 5.86
C PRO A 35 19.89 -13.83 6.95
N ASP A 36 20.41 -12.78 7.62
CA ASP A 36 19.87 -12.34 8.89
C ASP A 36 19.14 -10.99 8.85
N ASP A 37 19.51 -10.10 7.92
CA ASP A 37 19.12 -8.69 7.99
C ASP A 37 18.59 -8.10 6.68
N GLY A 38 18.41 -8.95 5.66
CA GLY A 38 17.87 -8.53 4.37
C GLY A 38 18.80 -7.64 3.54
N HIS A 39 20.10 -7.54 3.91
CA HIS A 39 21.08 -6.85 3.08
C HIS A 39 21.46 -7.68 1.85
N ILE A 40 21.56 -6.99 0.72
CA ILE A 40 21.92 -7.57 -0.58
C ILE A 40 23.12 -6.80 -1.11
N ILE A 41 24.17 -7.51 -1.45
CA ILE A 41 25.39 -6.96 -2.05
C ILE A 41 25.40 -7.29 -3.54
N LEU A 42 25.58 -6.26 -4.37
CA LEU A 42 25.72 -6.36 -5.81
C LEU A 42 27.17 -6.12 -6.23
N GLU A 43 27.75 -7.06 -6.97
CA GLU A 43 29.04 -6.90 -7.63
C GLU A 43 28.88 -6.08 -8.92
N GLY A 44 29.22 -4.79 -8.88
CA GLY A 44 29.06 -3.85 -10.00
C GLY A 44 29.91 -4.15 -11.23
N PHE A 45 30.93 -5.01 -11.10
CA PHE A 45 31.79 -5.46 -12.19
C PHE A 45 31.30 -6.74 -12.90
N ASN A 46 30.22 -7.34 -12.44
CA ASN A 46 29.62 -8.53 -13.05
C ASN A 46 28.87 -8.16 -14.35
N ALA A 47 28.88 -9.06 -15.33
CA ALA A 47 28.19 -8.84 -16.61
C ALA A 47 26.67 -8.63 -16.50
N LEU A 48 26.05 -9.15 -15.43
CA LEU A 48 24.62 -9.00 -15.14
C LEU A 48 24.32 -7.86 -14.16
N ALA A 49 25.32 -7.04 -13.80
CA ALA A 49 25.18 -6.02 -12.75
C ALA A 49 24.10 -4.99 -13.08
N GLU A 50 24.01 -4.51 -14.32
CA GLU A 50 23.02 -3.52 -14.74
C GLU A 50 21.59 -4.06 -14.59
N GLN A 51 21.33 -5.27 -15.09
CA GLN A 51 20.01 -5.91 -14.97
C GLN A 51 19.63 -6.20 -13.51
N ALA A 52 20.61 -6.66 -12.73
CA ALA A 52 20.41 -6.90 -11.30
C ALA A 52 20.14 -5.60 -10.54
N GLN A 53 20.81 -4.51 -10.91
CA GLN A 53 20.59 -3.19 -10.32
C GLN A 53 19.17 -2.67 -10.59
N ASP A 54 18.69 -2.77 -11.83
CA ASP A 54 17.34 -2.34 -12.20
C ASP A 54 16.27 -3.11 -11.40
N PHE A 55 16.47 -4.41 -11.23
CA PHE A 55 15.60 -5.22 -10.41
C PHE A 55 15.68 -4.84 -8.91
N LEU A 56 16.89 -4.65 -8.37
CA LEU A 56 17.07 -4.27 -6.97
C LEU A 56 16.45 -2.91 -6.64
N ILE A 57 16.52 -1.94 -7.55
CA ILE A 57 15.86 -0.63 -7.39
C ILE A 57 14.34 -0.78 -7.22
N ALA A 58 13.74 -1.79 -7.83
CA ALA A 58 12.30 -2.02 -7.73
C ALA A 58 11.86 -2.67 -6.41
N ILE A 59 12.75 -3.39 -5.72
CA ILE A 59 12.38 -4.21 -4.55
C ILE A 59 13.13 -3.86 -3.26
N THR A 60 14.14 -2.98 -3.32
CA THR A 60 15.02 -2.67 -2.19
C THR A 60 15.28 -1.17 -2.07
N GLU A 61 15.82 -0.76 -0.93
CA GLU A 61 16.37 0.57 -0.70
C GLU A 61 17.89 0.55 -0.85
N PRO A 62 18.50 1.49 -1.61
CA PRO A 62 19.95 1.59 -1.72
C PRO A 62 20.54 2.12 -0.41
N VAL A 63 21.52 1.40 0.14
CA VAL A 63 22.29 1.80 1.33
C VAL A 63 23.57 2.51 0.93
N SER A 64 24.34 1.90 0.02
CA SER A 64 25.62 2.42 -0.42
C SER A 64 25.90 2.01 -1.87
N ARG A 65 26.53 2.88 -2.68
CA ARG A 65 26.82 2.63 -4.10
C ARG A 65 28.24 3.07 -4.49
N PRO A 66 29.31 2.52 -3.89
CA PRO A 66 30.66 2.73 -4.39
C PRO A 66 30.85 2.03 -5.75
N THR A 67 31.92 2.35 -6.46
CA THR A 67 32.14 2.00 -7.87
C THR A 67 32.03 0.49 -8.18
N HIS A 68 32.44 -0.39 -7.27
CA HIS A 68 32.55 -1.82 -7.56
C HIS A 68 31.57 -2.70 -6.81
N VAL A 69 31.07 -2.25 -5.67
CA VAL A 69 30.19 -3.04 -4.82
C VAL A 69 29.07 -2.15 -4.31
N HIS A 70 27.82 -2.50 -4.64
CA HIS A 70 26.65 -1.76 -4.16
C HIS A 70 25.98 -2.54 -3.04
N GLU A 71 25.46 -1.82 -2.07
CA GLU A 71 24.70 -2.37 -0.95
C GLU A 71 23.25 -1.89 -0.99
N TYR A 72 22.35 -2.83 -0.85
CA TYR A 72 20.91 -2.64 -0.84
C TYR A 72 20.31 -3.33 0.38
N LYS A 73 19.13 -2.88 0.79
CA LYS A 73 18.39 -3.46 1.91
C LYS A 73 16.94 -3.71 1.53
N LEU A 74 16.45 -4.92 1.79
CA LEU A 74 15.03 -5.22 1.76
C LEU A 74 14.36 -4.56 2.97
N THR A 75 13.31 -3.77 2.71
CA THR A 75 12.48 -3.16 3.75
C THR A 75 11.01 -3.47 3.48
N PRO A 76 10.14 -3.43 4.49
CA PRO A 76 8.70 -3.56 4.28
C PRO A 76 8.19 -2.57 3.23
N TYR A 77 8.65 -1.32 3.29
CA TYR A 77 8.21 -0.25 2.38
C TYR A 77 8.63 -0.48 0.93
N SER A 78 9.86 -0.99 0.72
CA SER A 78 10.31 -1.34 -0.63
C SER A 78 9.52 -2.49 -1.23
N LEU A 79 9.12 -3.48 -0.42
CA LEU A 79 8.26 -4.59 -0.84
C LEU A 79 6.82 -4.12 -1.13
N TYR A 80 6.27 -3.21 -0.32
CA TYR A 80 4.96 -2.61 -0.63
C TYR A 80 4.99 -1.83 -1.95
N ALA A 81 6.06 -1.09 -2.20
CA ALA A 81 6.25 -0.40 -3.48
C ALA A 81 6.33 -1.40 -4.65
N ALA A 82 7.05 -2.51 -4.48
CA ALA A 82 7.16 -3.57 -5.48
C ALA A 82 5.78 -4.18 -5.84
N VAL A 83 4.97 -4.53 -4.85
CA VAL A 83 3.61 -5.05 -5.07
C VAL A 83 2.72 -4.00 -5.73
N SER A 84 2.84 -2.72 -5.35
CA SER A 84 2.04 -1.65 -5.95
C SER A 84 2.27 -1.48 -7.46
N VAL A 85 3.43 -1.86 -7.97
CA VAL A 85 3.74 -1.87 -9.41
C VAL A 85 3.43 -3.22 -10.09
N GLY A 86 2.95 -4.21 -9.32
CA GLY A 86 2.47 -5.49 -9.83
C GLY A 86 3.52 -6.61 -9.81
N LEU A 87 4.55 -6.51 -8.96
CA LEU A 87 5.47 -7.62 -8.73
C LEU A 87 4.87 -8.59 -7.71
N GLU A 88 4.82 -9.87 -8.05
CA GLU A 88 4.36 -10.92 -7.16
C GLU A 88 5.50 -11.46 -6.29
N PRO A 89 5.21 -11.98 -5.07
CA PRO A 89 6.24 -12.49 -4.18
C PRO A 89 7.06 -13.64 -4.80
N GLU A 90 6.41 -14.51 -5.54
CA GLU A 90 7.04 -15.65 -6.22
C GLU A 90 8.03 -15.18 -7.29
N ASP A 91 7.67 -14.18 -8.08
CA ASP A 91 8.54 -13.59 -9.11
C ASP A 91 9.78 -12.94 -8.47
N ILE A 92 9.58 -12.20 -7.38
CA ILE A 92 10.67 -11.56 -6.63
C ILE A 92 11.67 -12.63 -6.14
N ILE A 93 11.17 -13.70 -5.53
CA ILE A 93 11.98 -14.80 -4.99
C ILE A 93 12.70 -15.55 -6.10
N GLU A 94 12.03 -15.83 -7.23
CA GLU A 94 12.62 -16.52 -8.37
C GLU A 94 13.79 -15.71 -8.95
N VAL A 95 13.60 -14.41 -9.19
CA VAL A 95 14.64 -13.55 -9.74
C VAL A 95 15.81 -13.39 -8.77
N LEU A 96 15.55 -13.19 -7.46
CA LEU A 96 16.59 -13.16 -6.43
C LEU A 96 17.38 -14.47 -6.43
N ASN A 97 16.68 -15.61 -6.47
CA ASN A 97 17.35 -16.91 -6.51
C ASN A 97 18.16 -17.11 -7.78
N ARG A 98 17.71 -16.61 -8.92
CA ARG A 98 18.44 -16.67 -10.19
C ARG A 98 19.71 -15.83 -10.16
N LEU A 99 19.68 -14.65 -9.56
CA LEU A 99 20.81 -13.72 -9.54
C LEU A 99 21.76 -13.94 -8.34
N SER A 100 21.33 -14.63 -7.30
CA SER A 100 22.11 -14.81 -6.07
C SER A 100 23.12 -15.95 -6.15
N LYS A 101 24.33 -15.72 -5.61
CA LYS A 101 25.40 -16.68 -5.42
C LYS A 101 25.07 -17.79 -4.41
N VAL A 102 24.16 -17.49 -3.49
CA VAL A 102 23.66 -18.41 -2.45
C VAL A 102 22.19 -18.71 -2.68
N PRO A 103 21.66 -19.85 -2.23
CA PRO A 103 20.21 -20.04 -2.15
C PRO A 103 19.59 -18.90 -1.32
N VAL A 104 18.40 -18.42 -1.72
CA VAL A 104 17.70 -17.38 -0.93
C VAL A 104 17.48 -17.91 0.48
N PRO A 105 17.98 -17.24 1.53
CA PRO A 105 17.82 -17.69 2.90
C PRO A 105 16.35 -17.73 3.31
N LYS A 106 15.97 -18.74 4.11
CA LYS A 106 14.58 -18.89 4.56
C LYS A 106 14.01 -17.64 5.25
N PRO A 107 14.74 -16.95 6.15
CA PRO A 107 14.22 -15.71 6.75
C PRO A 107 13.90 -14.62 5.72
N VAL A 108 14.71 -14.50 4.67
CA VAL A 108 14.47 -13.53 3.57
C VAL A 108 13.25 -13.93 2.75
N PHE A 109 13.10 -15.21 2.48
CA PHE A 109 11.93 -15.76 1.79
C PHE A 109 10.64 -15.50 2.57
N ASP A 110 10.62 -15.82 3.88
CA ASP A 110 9.49 -15.61 4.77
C ASP A 110 9.16 -14.10 4.88
N PHE A 111 10.18 -13.25 4.99
CA PHE A 111 10.03 -11.78 5.02
C PHE A 111 9.38 -11.24 3.74
N ILE A 112 9.84 -11.67 2.56
CA ILE A 112 9.25 -11.23 1.29
C ILE A 112 7.76 -11.62 1.25
N ARG A 113 7.42 -12.87 1.57
CA ARG A 113 6.03 -13.32 1.55
C ARG A 113 5.16 -12.59 2.55
N GLU A 114 5.60 -12.43 3.77
CA GLU A 114 4.84 -11.78 4.83
C GLU A 114 4.42 -10.36 4.44
N TYR A 115 5.39 -9.55 4.00
CA TYR A 115 5.11 -8.15 3.67
C TYR A 115 4.42 -7.96 2.32
N THR A 116 4.68 -8.78 1.33
CA THR A 116 3.97 -8.70 0.05
C THR A 116 2.53 -9.16 0.14
N MET A 117 2.25 -10.20 0.94
CA MET A 117 0.89 -10.71 1.12
C MET A 117 0.02 -9.84 2.02
N SER A 118 0.60 -9.00 2.87
CA SER A 118 -0.15 -8.09 3.76
C SER A 118 -0.63 -6.84 3.05
N PHE A 119 0.00 -6.46 1.94
CA PHE A 119 -0.31 -5.25 1.21
C PHE A 119 -1.69 -5.32 0.55
N GLY A 120 -2.48 -4.27 0.72
CA GLY A 120 -3.79 -4.13 0.08
C GLY A 120 -4.95 -4.89 0.73
N LYS A 121 -4.69 -5.66 1.80
CA LYS A 121 -5.74 -6.37 2.54
C LYS A 121 -6.64 -5.46 3.36
N ILE A 122 -6.14 -4.30 3.75
CA ILE A 122 -6.87 -3.30 4.53
C ILE A 122 -6.92 -1.99 3.75
N LYS A 123 -8.11 -1.40 3.74
CA LYS A 123 -8.36 -0.12 3.08
C LYS A 123 -8.95 0.87 4.07
N LEU A 124 -8.51 2.11 3.99
CA LEU A 124 -9.16 3.24 4.62
C LEU A 124 -9.99 3.96 3.55
N VAL A 125 -11.30 3.90 3.67
CA VAL A 125 -12.21 4.43 2.65
C VAL A 125 -12.96 5.64 3.18
N LEU A 126 -12.87 6.76 2.46
CA LEU A 126 -13.69 7.93 2.69
C LEU A 126 -15.00 7.77 1.92
N LYS A 127 -16.12 7.67 2.65
CA LYS A 127 -17.50 7.61 2.13
C LYS A 127 -18.34 8.68 2.81
N GLN A 128 -18.93 9.60 2.05
CA GLN A 128 -19.85 10.63 2.57
C GLN A 128 -19.30 11.39 3.80
N ASN A 129 -18.04 11.84 3.74
CA ASN A 129 -17.31 12.50 4.82
C ASN A 129 -17.17 11.67 6.12
N ARG A 130 -17.19 10.34 6.01
CA ARG A 130 -16.95 9.38 7.10
C ARG A 130 -15.84 8.42 6.68
N TYR A 131 -15.02 7.99 7.63
CA TYR A 131 -13.88 7.11 7.38
C TYR A 131 -14.15 5.69 7.86
N PHE A 132 -13.99 4.74 6.96
CA PHE A 132 -14.20 3.32 7.20
C PHE A 132 -12.92 2.53 6.98
N VAL A 133 -12.63 1.61 7.89
CA VAL A 133 -11.61 0.59 7.70
C VAL A 133 -12.30 -0.63 7.10
N GLU A 134 -11.93 -0.99 5.89
CA GLU A 134 -12.53 -2.10 5.11
C GLU A 134 -11.51 -3.20 4.86
N SER A 135 -12.01 -4.45 4.85
CA SER A 135 -11.26 -5.63 4.41
C SER A 135 -12.22 -6.71 3.90
N SER A 136 -11.79 -7.48 2.91
CA SER A 136 -12.45 -8.74 2.52
C SER A 136 -12.12 -9.90 3.47
N HIS A 137 -11.19 -9.69 4.43
CA HIS A 137 -10.78 -10.71 5.40
C HIS A 137 -11.27 -10.34 6.80
N PRO A 138 -12.39 -10.92 7.29
CA PRO A 138 -12.97 -10.57 8.59
C PRO A 138 -12.04 -10.87 9.76
N GLU A 139 -11.19 -11.89 9.66
CA GLU A 139 -10.21 -12.26 10.68
C GLU A 139 -9.17 -11.16 10.92
N ILE A 140 -8.79 -10.41 9.87
CA ILE A 140 -7.85 -9.29 10.00
C ILE A 140 -8.53 -8.12 10.74
N LEU A 141 -9.78 -7.81 10.42
CA LEU A 141 -10.54 -6.78 11.14
C LEU A 141 -10.74 -7.12 12.61
N GLN A 142 -10.99 -8.41 12.93
CA GLN A 142 -11.06 -8.88 14.32
C GLN A 142 -9.73 -8.68 15.04
N LEU A 143 -8.61 -9.01 14.40
CA LEU A 143 -7.28 -8.79 14.94
C LEU A 143 -7.05 -7.30 15.23
N LEU A 144 -7.40 -6.42 14.30
CA LEU A 144 -7.26 -4.98 14.46
C LEU A 144 -8.14 -4.44 15.60
N LEU A 145 -9.38 -4.89 15.70
CA LEU A 145 -10.30 -4.47 16.76
C LEU A 145 -9.90 -4.93 18.17
N ARG A 146 -9.04 -5.95 18.29
CA ARG A 146 -8.44 -6.36 19.57
C ARG A 146 -7.31 -5.45 20.02
N ASP A 147 -6.72 -4.68 19.10
CA ASP A 147 -5.72 -3.68 19.48
C ASP A 147 -6.41 -2.51 20.20
N PRO A 148 -5.91 -2.10 21.39
CA PRO A 148 -6.57 -1.07 22.19
C PRO A 148 -6.63 0.27 21.48
N ILE A 149 -5.62 0.63 20.68
CA ILE A 149 -5.56 1.91 19.96
C ILE A 149 -6.63 1.96 18.88
N ILE A 150 -6.75 0.89 18.09
CA ILE A 150 -7.71 0.81 16.98
C ILE A 150 -9.14 0.63 17.53
N GLY A 151 -9.32 -0.22 18.55
CA GLY A 151 -10.60 -0.45 19.19
C GLY A 151 -11.20 0.81 19.82
N ASP A 152 -10.36 1.65 20.47
CA ASP A 152 -10.79 2.92 21.05
C ASP A 152 -11.12 3.99 20.00
N SER A 153 -10.49 3.91 18.82
CA SER A 153 -10.71 4.86 17.72
C SER A 153 -12.01 4.60 16.95
N ARG A 154 -12.63 3.44 17.18
CA ARG A 154 -13.86 3.03 16.51
C ARG A 154 -15.07 3.83 17.01
N ILE A 155 -15.96 4.19 16.09
CA ILE A 155 -17.29 4.73 16.41
C ILE A 155 -18.24 3.55 16.62
N ARG A 156 -18.88 3.49 17.80
CA ARG A 156 -19.87 2.45 18.09
C ARG A 156 -21.20 2.77 17.42
N PRO A 157 -22.01 1.76 17.04
CA PRO A 157 -23.31 1.98 16.39
C PRO A 157 -24.25 2.91 17.15
N THR A 158 -24.18 2.93 18.49
CA THR A 158 -24.95 3.86 19.34
C THR A 158 -24.53 5.33 19.17
N GLU A 159 -23.26 5.61 18.90
CA GLU A 159 -22.75 6.97 18.67
C GLU A 159 -23.01 7.44 17.23
N SER A 160 -23.15 6.51 16.27
CA SER A 160 -23.52 6.84 14.90
C SER A 160 -24.99 7.21 14.76
N ALA A 161 -25.90 6.59 15.52
CA ALA A 161 -27.33 6.91 15.54
C ALA A 161 -27.59 8.35 16.04
N ASP A 162 -26.90 8.78 17.10
CA ASP A 162 -27.04 10.15 17.65
C ASP A 162 -26.52 11.23 16.66
N ARG A 163 -25.53 10.89 15.81
CA ARG A 163 -25.05 11.80 14.76
C ARG A 163 -25.97 11.86 13.55
N ASP A 164 -26.62 10.76 13.22
CA ASP A 164 -27.61 10.71 12.12
C ASP A 164 -28.93 11.37 12.52
N GLU A 165 -29.38 11.31 13.79
CA GLU A 165 -30.54 12.04 14.28
C GLU A 165 -30.35 13.56 14.21
N HIS A 166 -29.17 14.08 14.47
CA HIS A 166 -28.89 15.52 14.29
C HIS A 166 -28.80 15.95 12.81
N ARG A 167 -28.59 15.02 11.86
CA ARG A 167 -28.64 15.28 10.41
C ARG A 167 -30.01 15.00 9.80
N GLN A 168 -30.78 14.05 10.33
CA GLN A 168 -32.14 13.67 9.86
C GLN A 168 -33.26 14.63 10.29
N ALA A 169 -32.97 15.69 11.05
CA ALA A 169 -33.94 16.80 11.23
C ALA A 169 -34.35 17.49 9.91
N GLN A 170 -33.89 16.96 8.76
CA GLN A 170 -34.26 17.42 7.41
C GLN A 170 -34.63 16.26 6.45
N GLY A 171 -35.39 15.23 6.85
CA GLY A 171 -35.98 14.31 5.88
C GLY A 171 -36.06 12.84 6.31
N ALA A 172 -37.25 12.36 6.48
CA ALA A 172 -37.60 11.05 7.06
C ALA A 172 -37.48 9.85 6.16
N GLU A 173 -37.13 8.67 6.73
CA GLU A 173 -37.96 7.44 6.76
C GLU A 173 -37.20 6.30 7.46
N GLN A 174 -37.88 5.53 8.30
CA GLN A 174 -37.36 4.44 9.12
C GLN A 174 -37.50 3.08 8.40
N PRO A 175 -36.57 2.14 8.58
CA PRO A 175 -36.81 0.72 8.31
C PRO A 175 -37.02 -0.13 9.57
N PRO A 176 -37.63 -1.34 9.46
CA PRO A 176 -38.20 -2.10 10.55
C PRO A 176 -37.18 -2.99 11.31
N LYS A 177 -37.55 -3.28 12.58
CA LYS A 177 -36.87 -4.21 13.48
C LYS A 177 -37.34 -5.65 13.18
N ASP A 178 -36.41 -6.60 13.17
CA ASP A 178 -36.58 -7.90 13.86
C ASP A 178 -35.37 -8.83 13.66
N GLY A 179 -35.02 -9.59 14.74
CA GLY A 179 -34.26 -10.83 14.70
C GLY A 179 -32.88 -10.75 15.34
N GLU A 180 -32.63 -11.60 16.34
CA GLU A 180 -31.34 -11.82 17.00
C GLU A 180 -30.24 -12.08 15.98
N GLN A 181 -29.46 -11.06 15.68
CA GLN A 181 -28.25 -11.16 14.89
C GLN A 181 -27.06 -11.36 15.83
N ASP A 182 -26.22 -12.31 15.43
CA ASP A 182 -24.95 -12.61 16.06
C ASP A 182 -24.20 -11.31 16.39
N LEU A 183 -23.71 -11.18 17.61
CA LEU A 183 -23.09 -9.94 18.13
C LEU A 183 -21.96 -9.43 17.23
N PHE A 184 -21.40 -10.31 16.43
CA PHE A 184 -20.33 -10.04 15.47
C PHE A 184 -20.86 -9.31 14.22
N SER A 185 -22.01 -9.73 13.67
CA SER A 185 -22.64 -9.08 12.52
C SER A 185 -23.15 -7.67 12.83
N ALA A 186 -23.52 -7.40 14.10
CA ALA A 186 -23.89 -6.06 14.57
C ALA A 186 -22.68 -5.14 14.77
N VAL A 187 -21.47 -5.70 14.86
CA VAL A 187 -20.21 -4.97 15.10
C VAL A 187 -19.55 -4.55 13.80
N ILE A 188 -19.70 -5.34 12.75
CA ILE A 188 -19.13 -5.09 11.43
C ILE A 188 -20.27 -4.93 10.44
N GLY A 189 -20.45 -3.71 9.91
CA GLY A 189 -21.44 -3.47 8.85
C GLY A 189 -21.05 -4.25 7.59
N VAL A 190 -21.96 -5.10 7.10
CA VAL A 190 -21.85 -5.72 5.78
C VAL A 190 -22.58 -4.81 4.80
N TYR A 191 -21.86 -4.19 3.91
CA TYR A 191 -22.42 -3.35 2.85
C TYR A 191 -22.35 -4.09 1.52
N ASP A 192 -23.46 -4.09 0.79
CA ASP A 192 -23.67 -4.68 -0.54
C ASP A 192 -23.67 -6.22 -0.59
N ALA A 193 -24.68 -6.83 0.07
CA ALA A 193 -24.94 -8.28 0.01
C ALA A 193 -25.91 -8.71 -1.10
N ASP A 194 -26.31 -7.81 -2.00
CA ASP A 194 -27.44 -8.13 -2.89
C ASP A 194 -27.08 -8.83 -4.22
N GLU A 195 -25.79 -9.05 -4.56
CA GLU A 195 -25.43 -9.80 -5.80
C GLU A 195 -24.02 -10.43 -5.83
N LEU A 196 -23.33 -10.62 -4.70
CA LEU A 196 -21.97 -11.19 -4.71
C LEU A 196 -21.93 -12.51 -3.94
N ASP A 197 -21.14 -13.47 -4.43
CA ASP A 197 -20.80 -14.70 -3.75
C ASP A 197 -20.30 -14.40 -2.32
N GLU A 198 -20.61 -15.24 -1.33
CA GLU A 198 -20.26 -15.04 0.09
C GLU A 198 -18.76 -14.78 0.33
N ASP A 199 -17.90 -15.17 -0.61
CA ASP A 199 -16.44 -14.95 -0.56
C ASP A 199 -16.02 -13.51 -0.87
N ASP A 200 -16.90 -12.66 -1.44
CA ASP A 200 -16.61 -11.27 -1.83
C ASP A 200 -17.22 -10.22 -0.86
N ALA A 201 -17.79 -10.64 0.26
CA ALA A 201 -18.39 -9.73 1.23
C ALA A 201 -17.31 -8.82 1.87
N VAL A 202 -17.47 -7.51 1.72
CA VAL A 202 -16.57 -6.52 2.32
C VAL A 202 -17.07 -6.14 3.70
N HIS A 203 -16.24 -6.41 4.70
CA HIS A 203 -16.51 -6.03 6.09
C HIS A 203 -15.88 -4.69 6.42
N SER A 204 -16.56 -3.87 7.24
CA SER A 204 -16.05 -2.55 7.60
C SER A 204 -16.45 -2.09 8.99
N PHE A 205 -15.67 -1.17 9.56
CA PHE A 205 -16.03 -0.40 10.74
C PHE A 205 -15.61 1.06 10.61
N GLU A 206 -16.40 1.95 11.21
CA GLU A 206 -16.15 3.40 11.17
C GLU A 206 -15.14 3.82 12.24
N ILE A 207 -14.26 4.78 11.89
CA ILE A 207 -13.29 5.40 12.81
C ILE A 207 -13.49 6.91 12.90
N ARG A 208 -13.04 7.49 14.02
CA ARG A 208 -13.05 8.95 14.19
C ARG A 208 -12.01 9.62 13.31
N GLU A 209 -12.38 10.74 12.71
CA GLU A 209 -11.49 11.52 11.82
C GLU A 209 -10.19 11.95 12.53
N GLU A 210 -10.27 12.34 13.79
CA GLU A 210 -9.14 12.80 14.60
C GLU A 210 -8.10 11.70 14.86
N GLU A 211 -8.50 10.43 14.79
CA GLU A 211 -7.68 9.25 15.08
C GLU A 211 -7.09 8.59 13.84
N ILE A 212 -7.38 9.08 12.63
CA ILE A 212 -6.97 8.47 11.36
C ILE A 212 -5.46 8.20 11.33
N GLU A 213 -4.65 9.22 11.60
CA GLU A 213 -3.19 9.11 11.53
C GLU A 213 -2.63 8.14 12.58
N ARG A 214 -3.29 8.06 13.73
CA ARG A 214 -2.92 7.14 14.81
C ARG A 214 -3.24 5.69 14.42
N VAL A 215 -4.42 5.47 13.82
CA VAL A 215 -4.84 4.15 13.31
C VAL A 215 -3.94 3.71 12.16
N LYS A 216 -3.64 4.58 11.18
CA LYS A 216 -2.73 4.29 10.06
C LYS A 216 -1.35 3.86 10.55
N ARG A 217 -0.77 4.63 11.47
CA ARG A 217 0.54 4.29 12.06
C ARG A 217 0.49 2.95 12.78
N ARG A 218 -0.56 2.71 13.57
CA ARG A 218 -0.69 1.45 14.30
C ARG A 218 -0.88 0.25 13.38
N CYS A 219 -1.66 0.37 12.30
CA CYS A 219 -1.80 -0.68 11.28
C CYS A 219 -0.47 -0.98 10.59
N ASN A 220 0.34 0.04 10.28
CA ASN A 220 1.69 -0.17 9.75
C ASN A 220 2.60 -0.92 10.74
N ASP A 221 2.55 -0.57 12.04
CA ASP A 221 3.32 -1.26 13.09
C ASP A 221 2.91 -2.73 13.23
N LEU A 222 1.64 -3.04 12.98
CA LEU A 222 1.10 -4.40 12.97
C LEU A 222 1.38 -5.17 11.66
N GLY A 223 2.06 -4.55 10.70
CA GLY A 223 2.39 -5.17 9.41
C GLY A 223 1.25 -5.14 8.37
N PHE A 224 0.21 -4.36 8.61
CA PHE A 224 -0.94 -4.20 7.71
C PHE A 224 -1.05 -2.77 7.18
N PRO A 225 -0.29 -2.39 6.15
CA PRO A 225 -0.39 -1.05 5.56
C PRO A 225 -1.76 -0.82 4.94
N MET A 226 -2.34 0.33 5.24
CA MET A 226 -3.67 0.72 4.74
C MET A 226 -3.56 1.39 3.38
N LEU A 227 -4.37 0.95 2.42
CA LEU A 227 -4.60 1.68 1.17
C LEU A 227 -5.71 2.71 1.38
N GLU A 228 -5.45 3.95 1.02
CA GLU A 228 -6.44 5.02 1.12
C GLU A 228 -7.23 5.15 -0.17
N GLU A 229 -8.55 5.08 -0.05
CA GLU A 229 -9.48 5.20 -1.18
C GLU A 229 -10.58 6.23 -0.86
N TYR A 230 -11.03 6.96 -1.89
CA TYR A 230 -12.18 7.85 -1.81
C TYR A 230 -13.28 7.36 -2.75
N ASP A 231 -14.46 7.10 -2.19
CA ASP A 231 -15.65 6.68 -2.92
C ASP A 231 -16.39 7.91 -3.47
N PHE A 232 -15.79 8.56 -4.48
CA PHE A 232 -16.31 9.79 -5.06
C PHE A 232 -17.63 9.60 -5.83
N ARG A 233 -17.89 8.42 -6.36
CA ARG A 233 -19.10 8.14 -7.15
C ARG A 233 -20.36 8.10 -6.28
N ASN A 234 -20.23 7.59 -5.07
CA ASN A 234 -21.34 7.48 -4.11
C ASN A 234 -21.41 8.69 -3.16
N ASP A 235 -20.50 9.66 -3.31
CA ASP A 235 -20.52 10.87 -2.51
C ASP A 235 -21.59 11.85 -3.01
N LYS A 236 -22.71 11.89 -2.29
CA LYS A 236 -23.83 12.80 -2.53
C LYS A 236 -23.77 14.06 -1.64
N LEU A 237 -22.86 14.13 -0.67
CA LEU A 237 -22.74 15.29 0.23
C LEU A 237 -21.99 16.44 -0.43
N ASN A 238 -20.91 16.11 -1.17
CA ASN A 238 -20.13 17.11 -1.89
C ASN A 238 -20.69 17.27 -3.32
N PRO A 239 -21.00 18.49 -3.75
CA PRO A 239 -21.57 18.73 -5.07
C PRO A 239 -20.58 18.36 -6.19
N ASP A 240 -21.10 17.83 -7.31
CA ASP A 240 -20.32 17.60 -8.50
C ASP A 240 -20.03 18.92 -9.22
N LEU A 241 -18.81 19.06 -9.74
CA LEU A 241 -18.41 20.18 -10.56
C LEU A 241 -18.65 19.85 -12.06
N ASP A 242 -19.16 20.82 -12.78
CA ASP A 242 -19.32 20.74 -14.24
C ASP A 242 -17.97 21.04 -14.94
N ILE A 243 -17.05 20.08 -14.85
CA ILE A 243 -15.72 20.16 -15.44
C ILE A 243 -15.44 18.95 -16.30
N ASP A 244 -14.98 19.19 -17.53
CA ASP A 244 -14.57 18.15 -18.47
C ASP A 244 -13.29 18.55 -19.21
N LEU A 245 -12.57 17.55 -19.72
CA LEU A 245 -11.44 17.79 -20.60
C LEU A 245 -11.90 18.35 -21.93
N LYS A 246 -11.12 19.27 -22.51
CA LYS A 246 -11.38 19.77 -23.85
C LYS A 246 -11.36 18.60 -24.85
N PRO A 247 -12.27 18.54 -25.83
CA PRO A 247 -12.37 17.43 -26.82
C PRO A 247 -11.07 17.18 -27.61
N ILE A 248 -10.22 18.20 -27.76
CA ILE A 248 -8.93 18.11 -28.47
C ILE A 248 -7.80 17.53 -27.59
N THR A 249 -8.06 17.22 -26.31
CA THR A 249 -7.06 16.71 -25.38
C THR A 249 -6.79 15.25 -25.67
N HIS A 250 -5.55 14.89 -25.94
CA HIS A 250 -5.10 13.50 -26.10
C HIS A 250 -4.26 13.07 -24.89
N ILE A 251 -4.75 12.06 -24.21
CA ILE A 251 -4.02 11.41 -23.11
C ILE A 251 -3.07 10.37 -23.71
N ARG A 252 -1.81 10.39 -23.29
CA ARG A 252 -0.79 9.44 -23.76
C ARG A 252 -0.89 8.11 -23.00
N PRO A 253 -0.48 6.97 -23.60
CA PRO A 253 -0.64 5.64 -22.97
C PRO A 253 -0.03 5.52 -21.56
N TYR A 254 1.13 6.15 -21.30
CA TYR A 254 1.74 6.13 -19.96
C TYR A 254 0.97 6.98 -18.93
N GLN A 255 0.30 8.06 -19.35
CA GLN A 255 -0.58 8.87 -18.51
C GLN A 255 -1.85 8.09 -18.17
N GLU A 256 -2.45 7.43 -19.17
CA GLU A 256 -3.61 6.56 -19.01
C GLU A 256 -3.31 5.40 -18.04
N LYS A 257 -2.15 4.75 -18.18
CA LYS A 257 -1.70 3.69 -17.26
C LYS A 257 -1.59 4.18 -15.80
N SER A 258 -1.11 5.41 -15.60
CA SER A 258 -1.01 6.00 -14.27
C SER A 258 -2.39 6.30 -13.68
N LEU A 259 -3.29 6.85 -14.48
CA LEU A 259 -4.68 7.13 -14.09
C LEU A 259 -5.46 5.84 -13.80
N ALA A 260 -5.29 4.79 -14.61
CA ALA A 260 -5.93 3.50 -14.39
C ALA A 260 -5.54 2.89 -13.04
N LYS A 261 -4.29 3.08 -12.58
CA LYS A 261 -3.87 2.65 -11.24
C LYS A 261 -4.50 3.49 -10.12
N MET A 262 -4.74 4.79 -10.35
CA MET A 262 -5.39 5.67 -9.40
C MET A 262 -6.88 5.33 -9.23
N PHE A 263 -7.57 4.93 -10.30
CA PHE A 263 -9.03 4.71 -10.32
C PHE A 263 -9.42 3.22 -10.26
N GLY A 264 -8.69 2.39 -9.54
CA GLY A 264 -9.08 1.00 -9.33
C GLY A 264 -10.41 0.87 -8.57
N ASN A 265 -11.22 -0.14 -8.93
CA ASN A 265 -12.50 -0.45 -8.28
C ASN A 265 -13.49 0.74 -8.16
N SER A 266 -13.54 1.58 -9.18
CA SER A 266 -14.42 2.78 -9.21
C SER A 266 -14.20 3.82 -8.10
N ARG A 267 -13.11 3.72 -7.34
CA ARG A 267 -12.70 4.64 -6.27
C ARG A 267 -11.40 5.34 -6.64
N ALA A 268 -11.16 6.52 -6.09
CA ALA A 268 -9.88 7.21 -6.23
C ALA A 268 -8.94 6.75 -5.11
N ARG A 269 -7.73 6.32 -5.50
CA ARG A 269 -6.68 5.86 -4.58
C ARG A 269 -5.67 6.95 -4.33
N SER A 270 -5.22 7.05 -3.09
CA SER A 270 -4.05 7.84 -2.71
C SER A 270 -2.76 7.19 -3.24
N GLY A 271 -1.80 8.00 -3.70
CA GLY A 271 -0.55 7.47 -4.21
C GLY A 271 0.36 8.54 -4.81
N ILE A 272 1.50 8.10 -5.34
CA ILE A 272 2.50 8.95 -5.98
C ILE A 272 2.64 8.56 -7.45
N ILE A 273 2.45 9.54 -8.34
CA ILE A 273 2.68 9.38 -9.78
C ILE A 273 4.00 10.05 -10.13
N VAL A 274 4.98 9.24 -10.52
CA VAL A 274 6.32 9.72 -10.93
C VAL A 274 6.39 9.78 -12.44
N LEU A 275 6.59 10.99 -12.97
CA LEU A 275 6.72 11.24 -14.40
C LEU A 275 7.92 12.18 -14.66
N PRO A 276 8.68 11.98 -15.75
CA PRO A 276 9.79 12.85 -16.09
C PRO A 276 9.34 14.28 -16.41
N CYS A 277 10.28 15.21 -16.48
CA CYS A 277 10.01 16.58 -16.92
C CYS A 277 9.45 16.59 -18.35
N GLY A 278 8.43 17.42 -18.62
CA GLY A 278 7.79 17.50 -19.92
C GLY A 278 6.79 16.39 -20.24
N ALA A 279 6.61 15.37 -19.39
CA ALA A 279 5.67 14.27 -19.61
C ALA A 279 4.20 14.64 -19.36
N GLY A 280 3.90 15.90 -19.03
CA GLY A 280 2.52 16.37 -18.83
C GLY A 280 1.91 16.01 -17.49
N LYS A 281 2.68 16.14 -16.39
CA LYS A 281 2.18 15.95 -15.01
C LYS A 281 0.90 16.73 -14.71
N THR A 282 0.84 17.98 -15.17
CA THR A 282 -0.33 18.84 -15.00
C THR A 282 -1.57 18.26 -15.69
N LEU A 283 -1.41 17.70 -16.91
CA LEU A 283 -2.52 17.07 -17.61
C LEU A 283 -3.06 15.86 -16.85
N VAL A 284 -2.20 15.05 -16.26
CA VAL A 284 -2.62 13.90 -15.41
C VAL A 284 -3.43 14.39 -14.21
N GLY A 285 -2.97 15.46 -13.52
CA GLY A 285 -3.72 16.04 -12.39
C GLY A 285 -5.07 16.62 -12.80
N ILE A 286 -5.13 17.34 -13.93
CA ILE A 286 -6.40 17.86 -14.48
C ILE A 286 -7.34 16.71 -14.86
N THR A 287 -6.83 15.68 -15.51
CA THR A 287 -7.64 14.51 -15.87
C THR A 287 -8.20 13.80 -14.65
N ALA A 288 -7.41 13.67 -13.59
CA ALA A 288 -7.86 13.12 -12.31
C ALA A 288 -8.99 13.97 -11.72
N ALA A 289 -8.84 15.30 -11.68
CA ALA A 289 -9.86 16.22 -11.19
C ALA A 289 -11.16 16.12 -12.00
N CYS A 290 -11.07 16.09 -13.35
CA CYS A 290 -12.23 15.91 -14.23
C CYS A 290 -12.91 14.55 -14.09
N THR A 291 -12.17 13.51 -13.69
CA THR A 291 -12.74 12.18 -13.44
C THR A 291 -13.49 12.13 -12.11
N ILE A 292 -12.95 12.75 -11.06
CA ILE A 292 -13.57 12.79 -9.73
C ILE A 292 -14.73 13.77 -9.66
N LYS A 293 -14.64 14.89 -10.39
CA LYS A 293 -15.67 15.96 -10.46
C LYS A 293 -16.02 16.60 -9.12
N LYS A 294 -15.16 16.52 -8.13
CA LYS A 294 -15.32 17.19 -6.80
C LYS A 294 -14.35 18.36 -6.69
N SER A 295 -14.62 19.25 -5.72
CA SER A 295 -13.67 20.32 -5.39
C SER A 295 -12.31 19.77 -5.06
N CYS A 296 -11.25 20.37 -5.61
CA CYS A 296 -9.87 19.93 -5.39
C CYS A 296 -8.97 21.10 -5.03
N LEU A 297 -7.95 20.82 -4.21
CA LEU A 297 -6.90 21.76 -3.86
C LEU A 297 -5.58 21.28 -4.50
N VAL A 298 -4.97 22.15 -5.30
CA VAL A 298 -3.67 21.87 -5.95
C VAL A 298 -2.59 22.70 -5.26
N LEU A 299 -1.60 22.02 -4.67
CA LEU A 299 -0.45 22.65 -4.03
C LEU A 299 0.77 22.56 -4.95
N CYS A 300 1.39 23.71 -5.25
CA CYS A 300 2.58 23.82 -6.09
C CYS A 300 3.70 24.51 -5.31
N THR A 301 4.95 24.12 -5.61
CA THR A 301 6.15 24.72 -4.98
C THR A 301 6.71 25.92 -5.75
N SER A 302 6.26 26.14 -6.98
CA SER A 302 6.65 27.28 -7.80
C SER A 302 5.45 27.83 -8.56
N SER A 303 5.47 29.13 -8.74
CA SER A 303 4.54 29.86 -9.62
C SER A 303 4.91 29.71 -11.08
#